data_ce95379927fc9e03da1a215b84b39f51
#
_entry.id   ce95379927fc9e03da1a215b84b39f51
#
_cell.length_a   1.000
_cell.length_b   1.000
_cell.length_c   1.000
_cell.angle_alpha   90.00
_cell.angle_beta   90.00
_cell.angle_gamma   90.00
#
_symmetry.space_group_name_H-M   'P 1'
#
loop_
_entity.id
_entity.type
_entity.pdbx_description
1 polymer ?
#
loop_
_entity_poly.entity_id
_entity_poly.type
_entity_poly.pdbx_seq_one_letter_code
_entity_poly.pdbx_strand_id
1 'polypeptide(L)' 'MKHEPWVSLEEVATHLGVSKDTVHRWLRKRGLPAHKVGHLWKFKVSEVDEWVRAGRSEEDA' A
#
# COMPACT_ATOMS: atom_id res chain seq x y z
N MET A 1 2.64 21.61 -10.72
CA MET A 1 2.34 20.18 -10.65
C MET A 1 2.76 19.63 -9.31
N LYS A 2 1.89 18.89 -8.68
CA LYS A 2 2.20 18.28 -7.40
C LYS A 2 2.99 17.00 -7.63
N HIS A 3 4.10 16.88 -6.92
CA HIS A 3 4.84 15.64 -6.86
C HIS A 3 4.44 14.90 -5.62
N GLU A 4 3.92 13.72 -5.80
CA GLU A 4 3.62 12.86 -4.66
C GLU A 4 4.85 12.03 -4.35
N PRO A 5 5.36 12.07 -3.12
CA PRO A 5 6.55 11.29 -2.77
C PRO A 5 6.26 9.80 -2.75
N TRP A 6 7.29 9.03 -3.06
CA TRP A 6 7.24 7.59 -2.84
C TRP A 6 7.38 7.32 -1.34
N VAL A 7 6.57 6.40 -0.84
CA VAL A 7 6.61 6.05 0.58
C VAL A 7 6.98 4.58 0.75
N SER A 8 7.50 4.26 1.92
CA SER A 8 7.91 2.90 2.23
C SER A 8 6.72 2.06 2.67
N LEU A 9 6.95 0.75 2.73
CA LEU A 9 5.95 -0.18 3.24
C LEU A 9 5.56 0.17 4.68
N GLU A 10 6.54 0.55 5.49
CA GLU A 10 6.28 0.94 6.88
C GLU A 10 5.41 2.17 6.96
N GLU A 11 5.65 3.12 6.06
CA GLU A 11 4.83 4.33 6.01
C GLU A 11 3.40 4.02 5.60
N VAL A 12 3.21 3.08 4.66
CA VAL A 12 1.87 2.65 4.27
C VAL A 12 1.17 1.98 5.44
N ALA A 13 1.88 1.12 6.18
CA ALA A 13 1.31 0.45 7.34
C ALA A 13 0.84 1.48 8.38
N THR A 14 1.66 2.48 8.65
CA THR A 14 1.30 3.55 9.58
C THR A 14 0.11 4.35 9.07
N HIS A 15 0.12 4.68 7.78
CA HIS A 15 -0.95 5.46 7.15
C HIS A 15 -2.30 4.74 7.26
N LEU A 16 -2.30 3.43 7.05
CA LEU A 16 -3.52 2.63 7.10
C LEU A 16 -3.84 2.11 8.49
N GLY A 17 -2.92 2.23 9.42
CA GLY A 17 -3.13 1.75 10.79
C GLY A 17 -3.11 0.24 10.89
N VAL A 18 -2.31 -0.43 10.08
CA VAL A 18 -2.20 -1.89 10.08
C VAL A 18 -0.75 -2.31 10.26
N SER A 19 -0.53 -3.60 10.48
CA SER A 19 0.83 -4.11 10.62
C SER A 19 1.52 -4.23 9.27
N LYS A 20 2.85 -4.28 9.30
CA LYS A 20 3.64 -4.49 8.09
C LYS A 20 3.31 -5.83 7.43
N ASP A 21 3.05 -6.84 8.25
CA ASP A 21 2.68 -8.16 7.72
C ASP A 21 1.39 -8.09 6.93
N THR A 22 0.43 -7.28 7.39
CA THR A 22 -0.82 -7.09 6.68
C THR A 22 -0.58 -6.44 5.32
N VAL A 23 0.28 -5.42 5.28
CA VAL A 23 0.61 -4.76 4.01
C VAL A 23 1.27 -5.75 3.05
N HIS A 24 2.21 -6.58 3.55
CA HIS A 24 2.85 -7.61 2.74
C HIS A 24 1.84 -8.60 2.17
N ARG A 25 0.89 -9.01 3.00
CA ARG A 25 -0.14 -9.96 2.55
C ARG A 25 -0.98 -9.35 1.44
N TRP A 26 -1.39 -8.11 1.61
CA TRP A 26 -2.20 -7.43 0.61
C TRP A 26 -1.42 -7.21 -0.69
N LEU A 27 -0.14 -6.92 -0.57
CA LEU A 27 0.73 -6.76 -1.73
C LEU A 27 0.75 -8.04 -2.58
N ARG A 28 0.83 -9.19 -1.91
CA ARG A 28 0.92 -10.48 -2.59
C ARG A 28 -0.42 -11.00 -3.05
N LYS A 29 -1.46 -10.81 -2.27
CA LYS A 29 -2.71 -11.53 -2.47
C LYS A 29 -3.89 -10.67 -2.87
N ARG A 30 -3.81 -9.39 -2.63
CA ARG A 30 -4.94 -8.49 -2.88
C ARG A 30 -4.65 -7.43 -3.93
N GLY A 31 -3.47 -7.46 -4.52
CA GLY A 31 -3.13 -6.52 -5.58
C GLY A 31 -2.93 -5.08 -5.12
N LEU A 32 -2.43 -4.90 -3.91
CA LEU A 32 -2.12 -3.56 -3.42
C LEU A 32 -1.14 -2.88 -4.37
N PRO A 33 -1.44 -1.66 -4.84
CA PRO A 33 -0.54 -0.98 -5.78
C PRO A 33 0.83 -0.70 -5.18
N ALA A 34 1.86 -1.21 -5.81
CA ALA A 34 3.23 -1.04 -5.35
C ALA A 34 4.16 -1.05 -6.55
N HIS A 35 5.31 -0.41 -6.37
CA HIS A 35 6.30 -0.30 -7.43
C HIS A 35 7.66 -0.63 -6.87
N LYS A 36 8.42 -1.41 -7.62
CA LYS A 36 9.75 -1.81 -7.19
C LYS A 36 10.76 -0.75 -7.60
N VAL A 37 11.49 -0.23 -6.61
CA VAL A 37 12.56 0.73 -6.86
C VAL A 37 13.83 0.09 -6.30
N GLY A 38 14.66 -0.44 -7.18
CA GLY A 38 15.82 -1.24 -6.75
C GLY A 38 15.34 -2.49 -6.03
N HIS A 39 15.73 -2.64 -4.78
CA HIS A 39 15.32 -3.78 -3.96
C HIS A 39 14.08 -3.50 -3.12
N LEU A 40 13.61 -2.26 -3.13
CA LEU A 40 12.59 -1.83 -2.18
C LEU A 40 11.25 -1.66 -2.86
N TRP A 41 10.19 -2.05 -2.15
CA TRP A 41 8.84 -1.75 -2.58
C TRP A 41 8.52 -0.32 -2.15
N LYS A 42 8.01 0.46 -3.10
CA LYS A 42 7.58 1.83 -2.84
C LYS A 42 6.15 2.00 -3.27
N PHE A 43 5.47 2.93 -2.63
CA PHE A 43 4.04 3.11 -2.79
C PHE A 43 3.72 4.58 -3.00
N LYS A 44 2.58 4.83 -3.63
CA LYS A 44 1.99 6.16 -3.70
C LYS A 44 0.75 6.16 -2.83
N VAL A 45 0.69 7.07 -1.87
CA VAL A 45 -0.44 7.12 -0.93
C VAL A 45 -1.77 7.26 -1.66
N SER A 46 -1.80 8.07 -2.72
CA SER A 46 -3.03 8.25 -3.49
C SER A 46 -3.52 6.95 -4.11
N GLU A 47 -2.60 6.12 -4.61
CA GLU A 47 -2.96 4.83 -5.19
C GLU A 47 -3.45 3.87 -4.12
N VAL A 48 -2.80 3.89 -2.96
CA VAL A 48 -3.19 3.04 -1.84
C VAL A 48 -4.58 3.42 -1.36
N ASP A 49 -4.85 4.71 -1.22
CA ASP A 49 -6.16 5.18 -0.79
C ASP A 49 -7.26 4.79 -1.77
N GLU A 50 -6.98 4.92 -3.07
CA GLU A 50 -7.92 4.52 -4.11
C GLU A 50 -8.24 3.03 -4.01
N TRP A 51 -7.20 2.23 -3.81
CA TRP A 51 -7.35 0.79 -3.66
C TRP A 51 -8.22 0.43 -2.45
N VAL A 52 -8.01 1.15 -1.34
CA VAL A 52 -8.83 0.94 -0.13
C VAL A 52 -10.27 1.34 -0.40
N ARG A 53 -10.48 2.48 -1.06
CA ARG A 53 -11.83 2.96 -1.38
C ARG A 53 -12.58 1.99 -2.29
N ALA A 54 -11.85 1.28 -3.13
CA ALA A 54 -12.44 0.28 -4.01
C ALA A 54 -12.84 -1.00 -3.27
N GLY A 55 -12.59 -1.08 -1.96
CA GLY A 55 -12.97 -2.22 -1.14
C GLY A 55 -12.02 -3.39 -1.24
N ARG A 56 -10.84 -3.19 -1.82
CA ARG A 56 -9.90 -4.29 -2.04
C ARG A 56 -9.21 -4.74 -0.76
N SER A 57 -9.18 -3.88 0.25
CA SER A 57 -8.57 -4.22 1.53
C SER A 57 -9.52 -4.99 2.44
N GLU A 58 -10.80 -5.08 2.09
CA GLU A 58 -11.75 -5.84 2.89
C GLU A 58 -11.41 -7.32 2.87
N GLU A 59 -11.41 -7.90 4.05
CA GLU A 59 -11.19 -9.32 4.19
C GLU A 59 -12.45 -9.94 4.78
N ASP A 60 -12.85 -11.06 4.21
CA ASP A 60 -13.98 -11.80 4.74
C ASP A 60 -13.59 -12.42 6.07
N ALA A 61 -14.47 -12.28 7.03
CA ALA A 61 -14.23 -12.84 8.35
C ALA A 61 -14.24 -14.36 8.32
#